data_b671384929cc4b92b3a5245036d079c0
#
_entry.id   b671384929cc4b92b3a5245036d079c0
#
_cell.length_a   1.000
_cell.length_b   1.000
_cell.length_c   1.000
_cell.angle_alpha   90.00
_cell.angle_beta   90.00
_cell.angle_gamma   90.00
#
_symmetry.space_group_name_H-M   'P 1'
#
loop_
_entity.id
_entity.type
_entity.pdbx_description
1 polymer ?
#
loop_
_entity_poly.entity_id
_entity_poly.type
_entity_poly.pdbx_seq_one_letter_code
_entity_poly.pdbx_strand_id
1 'polypeptide(L)'
;MILVTGTTGRLGRAILNHLTERGASVVGSSRSGAGGTRAIDFDRPETISLDGIDTLVLVSAGEAEDDVVIARHEAVIAAAERAGVTHIVYTSLAGEGDHLAFALAHRWTERRLGQGAIPWTILRNGLYADLFGSLLQWSGPELTSAFGDGALSAVTREDLAEAAAVVAEQVESASAAAHTGRVYELVGTPITAHEVAARVGAPLVEISLEDRRRQLNAAGLKPFQPAMLMSIHTAVAHGFLAGTSPDLATLLGRPPRDALEAAADAARASAP
;
A
#
# COMPACT_ATOMS: atom_id res chain seq x y z
N MET A 1 9.46 10.06 -19.27
CA MET A 1 8.08 10.34 -18.76
C MET A 1 7.66 9.27 -17.79
N ILE A 2 7.11 9.66 -16.66
CA ILE A 2 6.64 8.74 -15.60
C ILE A 2 5.19 8.35 -15.85
N LEU A 3 4.84 7.07 -15.69
CA LEU A 3 3.45 6.62 -15.63
C LEU A 3 3.16 6.04 -14.23
N VAL A 4 2.06 6.52 -13.61
CA VAL A 4 1.58 6.00 -12.33
C VAL A 4 0.33 5.16 -12.57
N THR A 5 0.34 3.89 -12.16
CA THR A 5 -0.84 3.02 -12.27
C THR A 5 -1.81 3.23 -11.11
N GLY A 6 -3.07 2.80 -11.30
CA GLY A 6 -4.06 2.79 -10.22
C GLY A 6 -4.44 4.17 -9.68
N THR A 7 -4.41 5.22 -10.50
CA THR A 7 -4.69 6.59 -10.06
C THR A 7 -6.15 6.89 -9.74
N THR A 8 -7.05 5.94 -9.94
CA THR A 8 -8.41 5.97 -9.38
C THR A 8 -8.45 5.59 -7.90
N GLY A 9 -7.41 4.91 -7.40
CA GLY A 9 -7.24 4.60 -5.99
C GLY A 9 -6.58 5.73 -5.20
N ARG A 10 -6.64 5.65 -3.87
CA ARG A 10 -6.14 6.71 -2.98
C ARG A 10 -4.62 6.90 -3.07
N LEU A 11 -3.83 5.81 -3.02
CA LEU A 11 -2.37 5.88 -3.08
C LEU A 11 -1.89 6.36 -4.45
N GLY A 12 -2.34 5.73 -5.54
CA GLY A 12 -1.90 6.11 -6.89
C GLY A 12 -2.26 7.55 -7.25
N ARG A 13 -3.42 8.04 -6.79
CA ARG A 13 -3.81 9.46 -6.95
C ARG A 13 -2.88 10.39 -6.20
N ALA A 14 -2.55 10.08 -4.94
CA ALA A 14 -1.64 10.89 -4.14
C ALA A 14 -0.23 10.93 -4.76
N ILE A 15 0.29 9.80 -5.26
CA ILE A 15 1.57 9.76 -5.98
C ILE A 15 1.53 10.66 -7.23
N LEU A 16 0.47 10.57 -8.02
CA LEU A 16 0.29 11.40 -9.22
C LEU A 16 0.28 12.89 -8.86
N ASN A 17 -0.44 13.26 -7.80
CA ASN A 17 -0.50 14.65 -7.33
C ASN A 17 0.89 15.16 -6.90
N HIS A 18 1.62 14.41 -6.06
CA HIS A 18 2.98 14.80 -5.66
C HIS A 18 3.92 15.00 -6.84
N LEU A 19 3.90 14.08 -7.81
CA LEU A 19 4.73 14.22 -9.03
C LEU A 19 4.34 15.44 -9.87
N THR A 20 3.03 15.70 -9.98
CA THR A 20 2.51 16.87 -10.71
C THR A 20 2.92 18.18 -10.02
N GLU A 21 2.77 18.28 -8.71
CA GLU A 21 3.16 19.46 -7.91
C GLU A 21 4.66 19.74 -7.96
N ARG A 22 5.47 18.70 -8.11
CA ARG A 22 6.93 18.79 -8.28
C ARG A 22 7.35 19.11 -9.72
N GLY A 23 6.39 19.22 -10.66
CA GLY A 23 6.62 19.56 -12.06
C GLY A 23 7.20 18.41 -12.91
N ALA A 24 7.08 17.16 -12.44
CA ALA A 24 7.53 16.00 -13.20
C ALA A 24 6.68 15.77 -14.45
N SER A 25 7.31 15.24 -15.50
CA SER A 25 6.59 14.78 -16.71
C SER A 25 5.89 13.46 -16.37
N VAL A 26 4.63 13.53 -15.93
CA VAL A 26 3.89 12.38 -15.41
C VAL A 26 2.50 12.26 -16.03
N VAL A 27 2.05 11.01 -16.21
CA VAL A 27 0.68 10.65 -16.59
C VAL A 27 0.15 9.56 -15.65
N GLY A 28 -1.11 9.67 -15.25
CA GLY A 28 -1.80 8.62 -14.53
C GLY A 28 -2.42 7.59 -15.46
N SER A 29 -2.78 6.40 -14.93
CA SER A 29 -3.60 5.44 -15.66
C SER A 29 -4.89 5.08 -14.95
N SER A 30 -5.91 4.79 -15.72
CA SER A 30 -7.19 4.26 -15.27
C SER A 30 -7.73 3.26 -16.29
N ARG A 31 -8.69 2.39 -15.89
CA ARG A 31 -9.30 1.44 -16.81
C ARG A 31 -10.00 2.10 -18.01
N SER A 32 -10.61 3.25 -17.81
CA SER A 32 -11.38 3.95 -18.83
C SER A 32 -10.60 5.03 -19.59
N GLY A 33 -9.41 5.44 -19.11
CA GLY A 33 -8.70 6.60 -19.65
C GLY A 33 -9.37 7.95 -19.36
N ALA A 34 -10.36 7.99 -18.48
CA ALA A 34 -11.07 9.22 -18.14
C ALA A 34 -10.16 10.25 -17.45
N GLY A 35 -10.49 11.54 -17.59
CA GLY A 35 -9.78 12.63 -16.91
C GLY A 35 -8.34 12.85 -17.36
N GLY A 36 -8.01 12.53 -18.62
CA GLY A 36 -6.65 12.71 -19.16
C GLY A 36 -5.67 11.62 -18.75
N THR A 37 -6.15 10.53 -18.13
CA THR A 37 -5.32 9.37 -17.81
C THR A 37 -5.14 8.46 -19.03
N ARG A 38 -4.06 7.66 -19.06
CA ARG A 38 -3.89 6.61 -20.07
C ARG A 38 -4.84 5.44 -19.75
N ALA A 39 -5.56 4.95 -20.76
CA ALA A 39 -6.42 3.77 -20.60
C ALA A 39 -5.56 2.50 -20.46
N ILE A 40 -5.61 1.88 -19.29
CA ILE A 40 -4.90 0.64 -18.98
C ILE A 40 -5.80 -0.22 -18.11
N ASP A 41 -6.20 -1.37 -18.62
CA ASP A 41 -6.95 -2.37 -17.88
C ASP A 41 -6.09 -3.63 -17.66
N PHE A 42 -5.75 -3.93 -16.43
CA PHE A 42 -4.89 -5.08 -16.10
C PHE A 42 -5.57 -6.43 -16.37
N ASP A 43 -6.91 -6.46 -16.39
CA ASP A 43 -7.69 -7.64 -16.76
C ASP A 43 -7.79 -7.82 -18.29
N ARG A 44 -7.26 -6.87 -19.07
CA ARG A 44 -7.25 -6.87 -20.52
C ARG A 44 -5.85 -6.54 -21.05
N PRO A 45 -4.90 -7.50 -21.01
CA PRO A 45 -3.48 -7.27 -21.32
C PRO A 45 -3.24 -6.60 -22.69
N GLU A 46 -4.13 -6.83 -23.65
CA GLU A 46 -4.09 -6.21 -24.98
C GLU A 46 -4.29 -4.69 -24.99
N THR A 47 -4.84 -4.13 -23.90
CA THR A 47 -5.05 -2.68 -23.75
C THR A 47 -3.85 -1.96 -23.14
N ILE A 48 -2.86 -2.69 -22.65
CA ILE A 48 -1.71 -2.12 -21.94
C ILE A 48 -0.67 -1.62 -22.93
N SER A 49 -0.69 -0.31 -23.21
CA SER A 49 0.38 0.38 -23.95
C SER A 49 1.18 1.26 -22.99
N LEU A 50 2.49 1.06 -23.01
CA LEU A 50 3.47 1.85 -22.25
C LEU A 50 4.42 2.61 -23.18
N ASP A 51 3.99 2.88 -24.41
CA ASP A 51 4.77 3.63 -25.39
C ASP A 51 5.13 5.03 -24.88
N GLY A 52 6.43 5.38 -24.95
CA GLY A 52 6.96 6.66 -24.50
C GLY A 52 7.04 6.81 -22.98
N ILE A 53 6.93 5.71 -22.22
CA ILE A 53 7.13 5.69 -20.78
C ILE A 53 8.55 5.22 -20.46
N ASP A 54 9.28 6.04 -19.71
CA ASP A 54 10.62 5.73 -19.23
C ASP A 54 10.55 5.07 -17.84
N THR A 55 9.76 5.63 -16.94
CA THR A 55 9.59 5.12 -15.56
C THR A 55 8.15 4.70 -15.30
N LEU A 56 7.96 3.47 -14.85
CA LEU A 56 6.68 2.93 -14.43
C LEU A 56 6.58 2.88 -12.89
N VAL A 57 5.67 3.63 -12.30
CA VAL A 57 5.27 3.46 -10.90
C VAL A 57 4.12 2.46 -10.86
N LEU A 58 4.45 1.20 -10.60
CA LEU A 58 3.49 0.10 -10.50
C LEU A 58 2.89 0.07 -9.10
N VAL A 59 1.72 0.68 -8.93
CA VAL A 59 0.93 0.55 -7.71
C VAL A 59 0.21 -0.79 -7.74
N SER A 60 0.37 -1.58 -6.67
CA SER A 60 -0.19 -2.94 -6.60
C SER A 60 -1.71 -2.96 -6.81
N ALA A 61 -2.17 -3.91 -7.61
CA ALA A 61 -3.59 -4.11 -7.99
C ALA A 61 -4.35 -5.01 -7.01
N GLY A 62 -4.24 -4.74 -5.71
CA GLY A 62 -4.43 -5.63 -4.58
C GLY A 62 -5.83 -6.02 -4.12
N GLU A 63 -6.95 -5.74 -4.82
CA GLU A 63 -8.29 -6.16 -4.35
C GLU A 63 -8.83 -7.39 -5.08
N ALA A 64 -8.05 -8.46 -5.12
CA ALA A 64 -8.43 -9.75 -5.68
C ALA A 64 -7.66 -10.88 -4.97
N GLU A 65 -7.93 -12.12 -5.34
CA GLU A 65 -7.14 -13.27 -4.92
C GLU A 65 -5.74 -13.24 -5.56
N ASP A 66 -4.78 -13.91 -4.94
CA ASP A 66 -3.35 -13.81 -5.30
C ASP A 66 -3.08 -14.16 -6.77
N ASP A 67 -3.72 -15.18 -7.33
CA ASP A 67 -3.56 -15.59 -8.72
C ASP A 67 -4.00 -14.51 -9.70
N VAL A 68 -5.08 -13.80 -9.40
CA VAL A 68 -5.58 -12.67 -10.21
C VAL A 68 -4.62 -11.49 -10.11
N VAL A 69 -4.13 -11.16 -8.90
CA VAL A 69 -3.15 -10.07 -8.71
C VAL A 69 -1.85 -10.40 -9.44
N ILE A 70 -1.37 -11.64 -9.35
CA ILE A 70 -0.16 -12.12 -10.05
C ILE A 70 -0.34 -11.97 -11.57
N ALA A 71 -1.46 -12.41 -12.13
CA ALA A 71 -1.72 -12.30 -13.57
C ALA A 71 -1.74 -10.82 -14.04
N ARG A 72 -2.35 -9.93 -13.26
CA ARG A 72 -2.38 -8.49 -13.51
C ARG A 72 -0.98 -7.87 -13.51
N HIS A 73 -0.17 -8.21 -12.49
CA HIS A 73 1.18 -7.68 -12.39
C HIS A 73 2.07 -8.21 -13.52
N GLU A 74 1.97 -9.49 -13.87
CA GLU A 74 2.70 -10.05 -15.01
C GLU A 74 2.35 -9.35 -16.32
N ALA A 75 1.07 -9.10 -16.57
CA ALA A 75 0.62 -8.42 -17.78
C ALA A 75 1.26 -7.03 -17.93
N VAL A 76 1.34 -6.27 -16.84
CA VAL A 76 1.95 -4.93 -16.83
C VAL A 76 3.46 -5.00 -16.97
N ILE A 77 4.14 -5.91 -16.25
CA ILE A 77 5.60 -6.07 -16.31
C ILE A 77 6.01 -6.50 -17.72
N ALA A 78 5.32 -7.49 -18.30
CA ALA A 78 5.60 -7.93 -19.68
C ALA A 78 5.35 -6.81 -20.71
N ALA A 79 4.34 -5.95 -20.49
CA ALA A 79 4.13 -4.78 -21.34
C ALA A 79 5.25 -3.74 -21.19
N ALA A 80 5.77 -3.55 -19.96
CA ALA A 80 6.91 -2.68 -19.70
C ALA A 80 8.18 -3.16 -20.40
N GLU A 81 8.43 -4.45 -20.38
CA GLU A 81 9.57 -5.09 -21.09
C GLU A 81 9.45 -4.87 -22.61
N ARG A 82 8.26 -5.07 -23.20
CA ARG A 82 8.03 -4.85 -24.64
C ARG A 82 8.17 -3.40 -25.06
N ALA A 83 7.75 -2.47 -24.20
CA ALA A 83 7.81 -1.03 -24.48
C ALA A 83 9.19 -0.41 -24.23
N GLY A 84 10.13 -1.15 -23.65
CA GLY A 84 11.46 -0.65 -23.32
C GLY A 84 11.47 0.33 -22.14
N VAL A 85 10.57 0.17 -21.17
CA VAL A 85 10.60 0.93 -19.91
C VAL A 85 11.95 0.77 -19.24
N THR A 86 12.55 1.86 -18.79
CA THR A 86 13.92 1.87 -18.27
C THR A 86 14.00 1.66 -16.75
N HIS A 87 12.90 1.88 -16.01
CA HIS A 87 12.84 1.63 -14.57
C HIS A 87 11.42 1.33 -14.08
N ILE A 88 11.29 0.39 -13.15
CA ILE A 88 10.02 0.09 -12.47
C ILE A 88 10.17 0.39 -10.97
N VAL A 89 9.33 1.30 -10.45
CA VAL A 89 9.15 1.53 -9.02
C VAL A 89 7.88 0.79 -8.59
N TYR A 90 8.02 -0.24 -7.77
CA TYR A 90 6.90 -1.09 -7.38
C TYR A 90 6.50 -0.86 -5.91
N THR A 91 5.20 -0.60 -5.64
CA THR A 91 4.68 -0.54 -4.29
C THR A 91 4.32 -1.95 -3.80
N SER A 92 5.18 -2.51 -2.98
CA SER A 92 5.04 -3.83 -2.38
C SER A 92 4.49 -3.74 -0.95
N LEU A 93 4.58 -4.84 -0.22
CA LEU A 93 4.19 -4.98 1.19
C LEU A 93 5.44 -5.07 2.06
N ALA A 94 5.45 -4.39 3.22
CA ALA A 94 6.54 -4.45 4.21
C ALA A 94 6.95 -5.90 4.54
N GLY A 95 8.24 -6.12 4.82
CA GLY A 95 8.81 -7.46 5.03
C GLY A 95 8.14 -8.24 6.14
N GLU A 96 7.76 -7.57 7.21
CA GLU A 96 6.99 -8.17 8.31
C GLU A 96 5.58 -8.62 7.91
N GLY A 97 5.05 -8.12 6.80
CA GLY A 97 3.78 -8.53 6.23
C GLY A 97 3.77 -9.93 5.59
N ASP A 98 4.85 -10.69 5.62
CA ASP A 98 4.92 -12.06 5.08
C ASP A 98 3.93 -13.03 5.73
N HIS A 99 3.44 -12.69 6.91
CA HIS A 99 2.40 -13.44 7.63
C HIS A 99 0.97 -13.11 7.19
N LEU A 100 0.80 -12.14 6.29
CA LEU A 100 -0.51 -11.70 5.80
C LEU A 100 -0.98 -12.57 4.62
N ALA A 101 -2.28 -12.85 4.58
CA ALA A 101 -2.87 -13.73 3.57
C ALA A 101 -2.79 -13.20 2.13
N PHE A 102 -2.35 -11.97 1.92
CA PHE A 102 -2.16 -11.33 0.62
C PHE A 102 -0.68 -11.04 0.30
N ALA A 103 0.26 -11.62 1.07
CA ALA A 103 1.70 -11.38 0.87
C ALA A 103 2.25 -12.07 -0.38
N LEU A 104 1.67 -13.21 -0.78
CA LEU A 104 2.19 -14.05 -1.87
C LEU A 104 2.33 -13.27 -3.19
N ALA A 105 1.29 -12.54 -3.60
CA ALA A 105 1.32 -11.77 -4.84
C ALA A 105 2.41 -10.69 -4.83
N HIS A 106 2.66 -10.06 -3.67
CA HIS A 106 3.74 -9.09 -3.52
C HIS A 106 5.10 -9.74 -3.67
N ARG A 107 5.36 -10.87 -2.98
CA ARG A 107 6.64 -11.59 -3.04
C ARG A 107 6.89 -12.20 -4.42
N TRP A 108 5.83 -12.68 -5.07
CA TRP A 108 5.92 -13.13 -6.46
C TRP A 108 6.37 -11.98 -7.38
N THR A 109 5.75 -10.80 -7.25
CA THR A 109 6.08 -9.64 -8.07
C THR A 109 7.51 -9.16 -7.84
N GLU A 110 7.97 -9.09 -6.58
CA GLU A 110 9.36 -8.76 -6.26
C GLU A 110 10.35 -9.74 -6.93
N ARG A 111 10.05 -11.05 -6.86
CA ARG A 111 10.88 -12.09 -7.52
C ARG A 111 10.87 -11.92 -9.04
N ARG A 112 9.69 -11.65 -9.63
CA ARG A 112 9.54 -11.46 -11.07
C ARG A 112 10.35 -10.24 -11.56
N LEU A 113 10.32 -9.14 -10.84
CA LEU A 113 11.14 -7.96 -11.12
C LEU A 113 12.64 -8.28 -11.02
N GLY A 114 13.06 -8.98 -9.96
CA GLY A 114 14.46 -9.37 -9.76
C GLY A 114 15.01 -10.34 -10.81
N GLN A 115 14.15 -11.05 -11.54
CA GLN A 115 14.52 -11.95 -12.64
C GLN A 115 14.44 -11.28 -14.01
N GLY A 116 13.82 -10.10 -14.11
CA GLY A 116 13.68 -9.33 -15.35
C GLY A 116 14.94 -8.53 -15.68
N ALA A 117 14.94 -7.90 -16.87
CA ALA A 117 16.03 -7.07 -17.33
C ALA A 117 15.87 -5.59 -16.99
N ILE A 118 14.65 -5.15 -16.63
CA ILE A 118 14.37 -3.74 -16.31
C ILE A 118 14.90 -3.41 -14.91
N PRO A 119 15.70 -2.37 -14.73
CA PRO A 119 16.06 -1.84 -13.42
C PRO A 119 14.82 -1.56 -12.56
N TRP A 120 14.90 -1.86 -11.27
CA TRP A 120 13.75 -1.74 -10.39
C TRP A 120 14.11 -1.14 -9.03
N THR A 121 13.10 -0.59 -8.37
CA THR A 121 13.10 -0.21 -6.95
C THR A 121 11.83 -0.75 -6.31
N ILE A 122 11.95 -1.40 -5.16
CA ILE A 122 10.81 -1.94 -4.41
C ILE A 122 10.57 -1.08 -3.18
N LEU A 123 9.36 -0.56 -3.07
CA LEU A 123 8.86 0.19 -1.92
C LEU A 123 7.93 -0.74 -1.13
N ARG A 124 8.44 -1.35 -0.07
CA ARG A 124 7.69 -2.22 0.84
C ARG A 124 6.91 -1.38 1.82
N ASN A 125 5.67 -1.08 1.46
CA ASN A 125 4.78 -0.23 2.24
C ASN A 125 4.26 -0.96 3.48
N GLY A 126 4.33 -0.33 4.64
CA GLY A 126 3.59 -0.71 5.83
C GLY A 126 2.08 -0.58 5.65
N LEU A 127 1.31 -1.19 6.54
CA LEU A 127 -0.14 -1.06 6.51
C LEU A 127 -0.55 0.36 6.87
N TYR A 128 -1.64 0.80 6.24
CA TYR A 128 -2.10 2.18 6.35
C TYR A 128 -2.71 2.48 7.72
N ALA A 129 -2.40 3.64 8.26
CA ALA A 129 -2.94 4.12 9.53
C ALA A 129 -4.47 4.23 9.51
N ASP A 130 -5.05 4.75 8.41
CA ASP A 130 -6.50 4.83 8.26
C ASP A 130 -7.17 3.45 8.12
N LEU A 131 -6.50 2.45 7.55
CA LEU A 131 -6.98 1.07 7.60
C LEU A 131 -7.01 0.57 9.05
N PHE A 132 -5.93 0.77 9.81
CA PHE A 132 -5.86 0.32 11.20
C PHE A 132 -7.00 0.91 12.04
N GLY A 133 -7.23 2.22 11.94
CA GLY A 133 -8.35 2.88 12.61
C GLY A 133 -9.73 2.33 12.19
N SER A 134 -9.92 2.04 10.89
CA SER A 134 -11.18 1.50 10.37
C SER A 134 -11.46 0.04 10.77
N LEU A 135 -10.43 -0.68 11.22
CA LEU A 135 -10.58 -2.06 11.74
C LEU A 135 -11.06 -2.09 13.20
N LEU A 136 -10.99 -0.97 13.92
CA LEU A 136 -11.69 -0.78 15.18
C LEU A 136 -13.17 -0.55 14.88
N GLN A 137 -14.06 -1.24 15.59
CA GLN A 137 -15.49 -1.13 15.31
C GLN A 137 -16.23 -0.54 16.50
N TRP A 138 -17.17 0.34 16.23
CA TRP A 138 -18.05 0.89 17.25
C TRP A 138 -19.10 -0.12 17.71
N SER A 139 -19.30 -0.18 19.02
CA SER A 139 -20.39 -0.91 19.68
C SER A 139 -21.02 0.04 20.72
N GLY A 140 -22.05 0.76 20.32
CA GLY A 140 -22.56 1.88 21.11
C GLY A 140 -21.48 2.96 21.30
N PRO A 141 -21.17 3.38 22.55
CA PRO A 141 -20.16 4.41 22.83
C PRO A 141 -18.72 3.88 22.85
N GLU A 142 -18.50 2.58 22.67
CA GLU A 142 -17.22 1.90 22.85
C GLU A 142 -16.63 1.49 21.51
N LEU A 143 -15.30 1.48 21.42
CA LEU A 143 -14.57 0.84 20.31
C LEU A 143 -14.26 -0.62 20.70
N THR A 144 -14.37 -1.53 19.76
CA THR A 144 -14.01 -2.92 19.94
C THR A 144 -12.77 -3.26 19.11
N SER A 145 -11.86 -4.04 19.71
CA SER A 145 -10.61 -4.50 19.10
C SER A 145 -10.41 -6.00 19.30
N ALA A 146 -9.77 -6.65 18.34
CA ALA A 146 -9.24 -8.00 18.48
C ALA A 146 -7.71 -8.01 18.26
N PHE A 147 -7.04 -6.89 18.53
CA PHE A 147 -5.59 -6.76 18.41
C PHE A 147 -4.84 -7.05 19.70
N GLY A 148 -5.54 -7.17 20.85
CA GLY A 148 -4.90 -7.26 22.16
C GLY A 148 -3.95 -6.10 22.40
N ASP A 149 -2.81 -6.38 23.04
CA ASP A 149 -1.73 -5.41 23.27
C ASP A 149 -0.81 -5.25 22.05
N GLY A 150 -1.14 -5.87 20.91
CA GLY A 150 -0.33 -5.83 19.69
C GLY A 150 -0.27 -4.44 19.07
N ALA A 151 0.87 -4.11 18.46
CA ALA A 151 1.09 -2.85 17.77
C ALA A 151 1.26 -3.04 16.27
N LEU A 152 0.92 -2.00 15.52
CA LEU A 152 1.16 -1.89 14.08
C LEU A 152 2.07 -0.70 13.81
N SER A 153 3.16 -0.90 13.08
CA SER A 153 3.99 0.16 12.51
C SER A 153 3.25 0.82 11.35
N ALA A 154 2.15 1.49 11.71
CA ALA A 154 1.24 2.11 10.76
C ALA A 154 1.87 3.31 10.06
N VAL A 155 1.47 3.56 8.83
CA VAL A 155 1.99 4.65 8.02
C VAL A 155 0.87 5.39 7.30
N THR A 156 1.01 6.69 7.09
CA THR A 156 0.04 7.46 6.31
C THR A 156 0.22 7.19 4.82
N ARG A 157 -0.88 7.13 4.06
CA ARG A 157 -0.80 7.02 2.60
C ARG A 157 -0.09 8.20 1.97
N GLU A 158 -0.18 9.35 2.58
CA GLU A 158 0.46 10.58 2.12
C GLU A 158 1.99 10.48 2.17
N ASP A 159 2.55 9.94 3.26
CA ASP A 159 4.00 9.72 3.36
C ASP A 159 4.49 8.66 2.37
N LEU A 160 3.73 7.59 2.18
CA LEU A 160 4.05 6.57 1.18
C LEU A 160 4.01 7.13 -0.24
N ALA A 161 3.03 7.99 -0.53
CA ALA A 161 2.91 8.63 -1.83
C ALA A 161 4.04 9.62 -2.09
N GLU A 162 4.39 10.43 -1.10
CA GLU A 162 5.51 11.37 -1.17
C GLU A 162 6.84 10.62 -1.38
N ALA A 163 7.09 9.55 -0.61
CA ALA A 163 8.30 8.72 -0.78
C ALA A 163 8.36 8.07 -2.17
N ALA A 164 7.24 7.56 -2.68
CA ALA A 164 7.17 6.98 -4.01
C ALA A 164 7.44 8.03 -5.11
N ALA A 165 6.92 9.26 -4.94
CA ALA A 165 7.16 10.35 -5.86
C ALA A 165 8.64 10.80 -5.85
N VAL A 166 9.26 10.89 -4.67
CA VAL A 166 10.69 11.19 -4.53
C VAL A 166 11.54 10.17 -5.27
N VAL A 167 11.29 8.87 -5.06
CA VAL A 167 12.04 7.80 -5.75
C VAL A 167 11.79 7.86 -7.26
N ALA A 168 10.54 8.00 -7.71
CA ALA A 168 10.21 8.03 -9.13
C ALA A 168 10.86 9.23 -9.87
N GLU A 169 10.98 10.39 -9.22
CA GLU A 169 11.69 11.54 -9.76
C GLU A 169 13.20 11.32 -9.82
N GLN A 170 13.76 10.74 -8.75
CA GLN A 170 15.21 10.51 -8.66
C GLN A 170 15.70 9.45 -9.64
N VAL A 171 14.90 8.42 -9.97
CA VAL A 171 15.29 7.43 -10.98
C VAL A 171 15.27 7.97 -12.42
N GLU A 172 14.59 9.09 -12.70
CA GLU A 172 14.69 9.81 -14.00
C GLU A 172 15.91 10.75 -14.07
N SER A 173 16.67 10.88 -13.00
CA SER A 173 17.84 11.75 -12.91
C SER A 173 19.16 10.98 -12.87
N ALA A 174 20.27 11.70 -12.74
CA ALA A 174 21.59 11.09 -12.51
C ALA A 174 21.68 10.26 -11.21
N SER A 175 20.68 10.35 -10.33
CA SER A 175 20.60 9.61 -9.08
C SER A 175 19.99 8.20 -9.23
N ALA A 176 19.57 7.79 -10.43
CA ALA A 176 18.93 6.49 -10.69
C ALA A 176 19.71 5.29 -10.11
N ALA A 177 21.04 5.32 -10.18
CA ALA A 177 21.90 4.25 -9.66
C ALA A 177 21.77 4.04 -8.14
N ALA A 178 21.38 5.07 -7.38
CA ALA A 178 21.19 4.98 -5.93
C ALA A 178 19.96 4.14 -5.55
N HIS A 179 18.99 4.02 -6.46
CA HIS A 179 17.73 3.32 -6.22
C HIS A 179 17.65 1.96 -6.93
N THR A 180 18.49 1.73 -7.94
CA THR A 180 18.47 0.48 -8.72
C THR A 180 18.78 -0.74 -7.86
N GLY A 181 17.87 -1.72 -7.87
CA GLY A 181 17.99 -2.94 -7.08
C GLY A 181 17.77 -2.74 -5.58
N ARG A 182 17.23 -1.58 -5.17
CA ARG A 182 16.98 -1.29 -3.76
C ARG A 182 15.58 -1.71 -3.32
N VAL A 183 15.52 -2.20 -2.09
CA VAL A 183 14.29 -2.45 -1.37
C VAL A 183 14.27 -1.49 -0.18
N TYR A 184 13.19 -0.73 -0.03
CA TYR A 184 12.97 0.19 1.08
C TYR A 184 11.80 -0.30 1.94
N GLU A 185 12.01 -0.43 3.25
CA GLU A 185 10.96 -0.77 4.22
C GLU A 185 10.29 0.51 4.72
N LEU A 186 9.14 0.84 4.15
CA LEU A 186 8.42 2.09 4.42
C LEU A 186 7.38 1.88 5.52
N VAL A 187 7.84 1.80 6.75
CA VAL A 187 7.02 1.60 7.95
C VAL A 187 7.10 2.81 8.87
N GLY A 188 6.04 3.03 9.66
CA GLY A 188 5.96 4.13 10.62
C GLY A 188 6.39 3.74 12.02
N THR A 189 5.94 4.52 13.01
CA THR A 189 6.08 4.21 14.42
C THR A 189 4.97 3.24 14.85
N PRO A 190 5.28 2.22 15.67
CA PRO A 190 4.25 1.31 16.19
C PRO A 190 3.19 2.07 16.99
N ILE A 191 1.92 1.80 16.70
CA ILE A 191 0.76 2.30 17.43
C ILE A 191 -0.15 1.13 17.82
N THR A 192 -0.87 1.28 18.93
CA THR A 192 -1.78 0.25 19.48
C THR A 192 -3.25 0.68 19.36
N ALA A 193 -4.17 -0.28 19.45
CA ALA A 193 -5.61 0.02 19.52
C ALA A 193 -5.96 0.87 20.75
N HIS A 194 -5.27 0.68 21.87
CA HIS A 194 -5.45 1.46 23.10
C HIS A 194 -5.10 2.96 22.87
N GLU A 195 -3.99 3.24 22.19
CA GLU A 195 -3.60 4.62 21.88
C GLU A 195 -4.61 5.27 20.93
N VAL A 196 -5.12 4.53 19.93
CA VAL A 196 -6.17 5.04 19.03
C VAL A 196 -7.45 5.35 19.80
N ALA A 197 -7.91 4.42 20.64
CA ALA A 197 -9.12 4.63 21.46
C ALA A 197 -8.96 5.82 22.41
N ALA A 198 -7.82 5.96 23.06
CA ALA A 198 -7.52 7.12 23.92
C ALA A 198 -7.51 8.43 23.11
N ARG A 199 -6.95 8.44 21.91
CA ARG A 199 -6.95 9.61 21.02
C ARG A 199 -8.35 9.98 20.52
N VAL A 200 -9.22 8.99 20.32
CA VAL A 200 -10.64 9.20 19.97
C VAL A 200 -11.46 9.68 21.17
N GLY A 201 -11.05 9.32 22.37
CA GLY A 201 -11.78 9.60 23.62
C GLY A 201 -12.88 8.57 23.90
N ALA A 202 -12.73 7.33 23.42
CA ALA A 202 -13.69 6.24 23.60
C ALA A 202 -13.08 5.10 24.46
N PRO A 203 -13.89 4.43 25.29
CA PRO A 203 -13.47 3.18 25.92
C PRO A 203 -13.13 2.12 24.85
N LEU A 204 -12.13 1.29 25.12
CA LEU A 204 -11.78 0.14 24.29
C LEU A 204 -12.23 -1.16 24.97
N VAL A 205 -12.93 -2.01 24.23
CA VAL A 205 -13.34 -3.33 24.65
C VAL A 205 -12.63 -4.37 23.79
N GLU A 206 -11.81 -5.22 24.43
CA GLU A 206 -11.17 -6.31 23.73
C GLU A 206 -12.17 -7.45 23.49
N ILE A 207 -12.20 -7.92 22.24
CA ILE A 207 -12.95 -9.10 21.82
C ILE A 207 -12.00 -10.19 21.33
N SER A 208 -12.46 -11.44 21.34
CA SER A 208 -11.64 -12.55 20.86
C SER A 208 -11.46 -12.52 19.34
N LEU A 209 -10.37 -13.13 18.83
CA LEU A 209 -10.19 -13.35 17.38
C LEU A 209 -11.34 -14.20 16.79
N GLU A 210 -11.95 -15.07 17.58
CA GLU A 210 -13.10 -15.87 17.17
C GLU A 210 -14.34 -14.99 16.98
N ASP A 211 -14.61 -14.07 17.90
CA ASP A 211 -15.71 -13.10 17.77
C ASP A 211 -15.53 -12.22 16.55
N ARG A 212 -14.31 -11.70 16.35
CA ARG A 212 -13.98 -10.91 15.16
C ARG A 212 -14.20 -11.69 13.87
N ARG A 213 -13.80 -12.96 13.82
CA ARG A 213 -14.03 -13.83 12.68
C ARG A 213 -15.54 -14.00 12.38
N ARG A 214 -16.36 -14.19 13.43
CA ARG A 214 -17.83 -14.27 13.26
C ARG A 214 -18.40 -12.99 12.67
N GLN A 215 -17.95 -11.83 13.16
CA GLN A 215 -18.38 -10.51 12.64
C GLN A 215 -18.00 -10.33 11.17
N LEU A 216 -16.75 -10.60 10.78
CA LEU A 216 -16.29 -10.47 9.40
C LEU A 216 -17.03 -11.42 8.44
N ASN A 217 -17.32 -12.66 8.86
CA ASN A 217 -18.08 -13.60 8.04
C ASN A 217 -19.53 -13.16 7.85
N ALA A 218 -20.10 -12.40 8.79
CA ALA A 218 -21.45 -11.86 8.72
C ALA A 218 -21.56 -10.52 7.97
N ALA A 219 -20.44 -9.87 7.66
CA ALA A 219 -20.39 -8.49 7.13
C ALA A 219 -20.70 -8.37 5.62
N GLY A 220 -21.05 -9.45 4.92
CA GLY A 220 -21.35 -9.42 3.48
C GLY A 220 -20.17 -9.06 2.59
N LEU A 221 -18.96 -9.35 3.04
CA LEU A 221 -17.71 -9.09 2.34
C LEU A 221 -17.53 -10.03 1.13
N LYS A 222 -16.62 -9.69 0.21
CA LYS A 222 -16.19 -10.61 -0.86
C LYS A 222 -15.56 -11.87 -0.25
N PRO A 223 -15.65 -13.05 -0.90
CA PRO A 223 -15.22 -14.33 -0.31
C PRO A 223 -13.80 -14.35 0.27
N PHE A 224 -12.84 -13.67 -0.34
CA PHE A 224 -11.45 -13.63 0.12
C PHE A 224 -11.20 -12.63 1.26
N GLN A 225 -12.04 -11.60 1.44
CA GLN A 225 -11.80 -10.51 2.38
C GLN A 225 -11.83 -10.93 3.86
N PRO A 226 -12.73 -11.81 4.35
CA PRO A 226 -12.71 -12.22 5.76
C PRO A 226 -11.38 -12.85 6.18
N ALA A 227 -10.82 -13.76 5.38
CA ALA A 227 -9.53 -14.38 5.66
C ALA A 227 -8.38 -13.36 5.60
N MET A 228 -8.41 -12.47 4.62
CA MET A 228 -7.45 -11.38 4.45
C MET A 228 -7.44 -10.45 5.68
N LEU A 229 -8.60 -9.97 6.12
CA LEU A 229 -8.73 -9.09 7.28
C LEU A 229 -8.36 -9.81 8.58
N MET A 230 -8.76 -11.08 8.74
CA MET A 230 -8.36 -11.88 9.90
C MET A 230 -6.85 -12.06 10.00
N SER A 231 -6.13 -12.18 8.88
CA SER A 231 -4.67 -12.26 8.91
C SER A 231 -4.03 -10.99 9.51
N ILE A 232 -4.61 -9.81 9.26
CA ILE A 232 -4.16 -8.55 9.87
C ILE A 232 -4.40 -8.59 11.39
N HIS A 233 -5.63 -8.92 11.84
CA HIS A 233 -5.92 -8.99 13.27
C HIS A 233 -4.98 -9.97 14.00
N THR A 234 -4.77 -11.15 13.42
CA THR A 234 -3.89 -12.17 13.98
C THR A 234 -2.43 -11.70 14.02
N ALA A 235 -1.94 -11.13 12.93
CA ALA A 235 -0.55 -10.68 12.84
C ALA A 235 -0.24 -9.54 13.82
N VAL A 236 -1.16 -8.57 13.97
CA VAL A 236 -1.03 -7.50 14.97
C VAL A 236 -1.07 -8.07 16.38
N ALA A 237 -2.07 -8.90 16.71
CA ALA A 237 -2.24 -9.48 18.05
C ALA A 237 -1.01 -10.28 18.52
N HIS A 238 -0.26 -10.85 17.59
CA HIS A 238 0.95 -11.62 17.88
C HIS A 238 2.28 -10.86 17.64
N GLY A 239 2.21 -9.54 17.41
CA GLY A 239 3.39 -8.67 17.35
C GLY A 239 4.22 -8.77 16.04
N PHE A 240 3.66 -9.35 14.98
CA PHE A 240 4.37 -9.52 13.71
C PHE A 240 4.49 -8.25 12.86
N LEU A 241 3.83 -7.16 13.24
CA LEU A 241 3.76 -5.94 12.40
C LEU A 241 4.26 -4.68 13.14
N ALA A 242 5.12 -4.84 14.14
CA ALA A 242 5.61 -3.75 15.00
C ALA A 242 7.06 -3.32 14.72
N GLY A 243 7.70 -3.84 13.66
CA GLY A 243 9.08 -3.48 13.31
C GLY A 243 9.21 -2.06 12.78
N THR A 244 10.42 -1.52 12.84
CA THR A 244 10.73 -0.15 12.42
C THR A 244 11.85 -0.12 11.41
N SER A 245 11.85 0.93 10.55
CA SER A 245 12.92 1.19 9.59
C SER A 245 13.17 2.70 9.49
N PRO A 246 14.41 3.14 9.24
CA PRO A 246 14.72 4.53 8.97
C PRO A 246 14.39 4.97 7.53
N ASP A 247 14.06 4.04 6.64
CA ASP A 247 13.98 4.30 5.20
C ASP A 247 12.94 5.35 4.85
N LEU A 248 11.75 5.29 5.47
CA LEU A 248 10.69 6.26 5.20
C LEU A 248 11.14 7.68 5.55
N ALA A 249 11.67 7.91 6.75
CA ALA A 249 12.16 9.22 7.17
C ALA A 249 13.33 9.71 6.29
N THR A 250 14.19 8.79 5.87
CA THR A 250 15.33 9.09 4.98
C THR A 250 14.87 9.57 3.61
N LEU A 251 13.90 8.87 2.99
CA LEU A 251 13.34 9.26 1.68
C LEU A 251 12.56 10.59 1.76
N LEU A 252 11.83 10.80 2.84
CA LEU A 252 11.07 12.03 3.05
C LEU A 252 11.96 13.24 3.40
N GLY A 253 13.17 13.03 3.93
CA GLY A 253 14.02 14.09 4.47
C GLY A 253 13.44 14.78 5.72
N ARG A 254 12.46 14.16 6.36
CA ARG A 254 11.74 14.61 7.56
C ARG A 254 11.13 13.44 8.32
N PRO A 255 10.74 13.62 9.60
CA PRO A 255 9.93 12.61 10.29
C PRO A 255 8.62 12.33 9.54
N PRO A 256 8.15 11.07 9.54
CA PRO A 256 6.82 10.73 9.04
C PRO A 256 5.71 11.49 9.79
N ARG A 257 4.56 11.65 9.12
CA ARG A 257 3.35 12.23 9.74
C ARG A 257 2.84 11.36 10.89
N ASP A 258 2.03 11.96 11.77
CA ASP A 258 1.42 11.27 12.89
C ASP A 258 0.41 10.20 12.41
N ALA A 259 0.84 8.95 12.43
CA ALA A 259 0.01 7.80 12.05
C ALA A 259 -1.11 7.56 13.08
N LEU A 260 -0.90 7.89 14.36
CA LEU A 260 -1.90 7.75 15.41
C LEU A 260 -3.08 8.69 15.16
N GLU A 261 -2.84 9.94 14.78
CA GLU A 261 -3.93 10.86 14.45
C GLU A 261 -4.70 10.39 13.22
N ALA A 262 -4.02 9.95 12.15
CA ALA A 262 -4.69 9.43 10.97
C ALA A 262 -5.54 8.18 11.26
N ALA A 263 -5.10 7.31 12.16
CA ALA A 263 -5.88 6.17 12.62
C ALA A 263 -7.09 6.59 13.45
N ALA A 264 -6.91 7.56 14.36
CA ALA A 264 -8.00 8.11 15.18
C ALA A 264 -9.07 8.79 14.33
N ASP A 265 -8.67 9.55 13.31
CA ASP A 265 -9.61 10.18 12.38
C ASP A 265 -10.44 9.14 11.60
N ALA A 266 -9.80 8.06 11.16
CA ALA A 266 -10.50 6.96 10.50
C ALA A 266 -11.48 6.25 11.45
N ALA A 267 -11.11 6.04 12.70
CA ALA A 267 -11.99 5.47 13.72
C ALA A 267 -13.19 6.41 14.02
N ARG A 268 -12.98 7.73 14.13
CA ARG A 268 -14.07 8.73 14.28
C ARG A 268 -15.02 8.74 13.09
N ALA A 269 -14.47 8.65 11.86
CA ALA A 269 -15.27 8.66 10.63
C ALA A 269 -16.17 7.42 10.48
N SER A 270 -15.88 6.33 11.20
CA SER A 270 -16.71 5.12 11.24
C SER A 270 -17.73 5.11 12.40
N ALA A 271 -17.81 6.18 13.17
CA ALA A 271 -18.82 6.31 14.23
C ALA A 271 -20.25 6.32 13.64
N PRO A 272 -21.22 5.69 14.31
CA PRO A 272 -22.60 5.56 13.83
C PRO A 272 -23.34 6.90 13.74
#